data_07db864dbc04a64f1b8716619bf0d2f4
#
_entry.id   07db864dbc04a64f1b8716619bf0d2f4
#
_cell.length_a   1.000
_cell.length_b   1.000
_cell.length_c   1.000
_cell.angle_alpha   90.00
_cell.angle_beta   90.00
_cell.angle_gamma   90.00
#
_symmetry.space_group_name_H-M   'P 1'
#
loop_
_entity.id
_entity.type
_entity.pdbx_description
1 polymer ?
#
loop_
_entity_poly.entity_id
_entity_poly.type
_entity_poly.pdbx_seq_one_letter_code
_entity_poly.pdbx_strand_id
1 'polypeptide(L)'
;MPIRPDQRHRYPPNWRQISDRIRFQRAAGFCECAGECGRHPDQVCPAVHGEAHPVTGSTVVLTVAHLDHTPENCDETNLKAMCQRCHLAYDLAHHIVNAARTRFARQVAGMDPLFEVTP
;
A
#
# COMPACT_ATOMS: atom_id res chain seq x y z
N MET A 1 -9.05 0.37 3.80
CA MET A 1 -9.76 0.17 2.52
C MET A 1 -10.31 -1.24 2.45
N PRO A 2 -11.48 -1.43 1.87
CA PRO A 2 -12.04 -2.79 1.80
C PRO A 2 -11.19 -3.66 0.87
N ILE A 3 -11.04 -4.91 1.27
CA ILE A 3 -10.34 -5.91 0.45
C ILE A 3 -11.28 -6.33 -0.67
N ARG A 4 -10.80 -6.32 -1.91
CA ARG A 4 -11.58 -6.79 -3.05
C ARG A 4 -11.90 -8.27 -2.88
N PRO A 5 -13.13 -8.72 -3.22
CA PRO A 5 -13.53 -10.11 -3.00
C PRO A 5 -12.60 -11.13 -3.68
N ASP A 6 -12.06 -10.81 -4.85
CA ASP A 6 -11.13 -11.68 -5.58
C ASP A 6 -9.74 -11.77 -4.93
N GLN A 7 -9.43 -10.91 -3.96
CA GLN A 7 -8.15 -10.87 -3.25
C GLN A 7 -8.23 -11.40 -1.82
N ARG A 8 -9.43 -11.69 -1.31
CA ARG A 8 -9.62 -12.10 0.09
C ARG A 8 -8.83 -13.35 0.46
N HIS A 9 -8.69 -14.28 -0.48
CA HIS A 9 -7.97 -15.54 -0.22
C HIS A 9 -6.47 -15.32 0.02
N ARG A 10 -5.92 -14.17 -0.34
CA ARG A 10 -4.50 -13.83 -0.13
C ARG A 10 -4.20 -13.40 1.29
N TYR A 11 -5.25 -13.09 2.07
CA TYR A 11 -5.09 -12.65 3.46
C TYR A 11 -5.30 -13.82 4.41
N PRO A 12 -4.59 -13.88 5.55
CA PRO A 12 -4.80 -14.95 6.53
C PRO A 12 -6.19 -14.83 7.17
N PRO A 13 -6.76 -15.94 7.70
CA PRO A 13 -8.07 -15.90 8.34
C PRO A 13 -8.16 -14.94 9.53
N ASN A 14 -7.05 -14.70 10.22
CA ASN A 14 -6.96 -13.79 11.36
C ASN A 14 -6.50 -12.38 10.96
N TRP A 15 -6.65 -11.99 9.71
CA TRP A 15 -6.21 -10.68 9.21
C TRP A 15 -6.78 -9.52 10.01
N ARG A 16 -8.06 -9.59 10.39
CA ARG A 16 -8.68 -8.53 11.17
C ARG A 16 -7.98 -8.31 12.51
N GLN A 17 -7.61 -9.39 13.19
CA GLN A 17 -6.88 -9.32 14.45
C GLN A 17 -5.47 -8.73 14.26
N ILE A 18 -4.78 -9.15 13.22
CA ILE A 18 -3.47 -8.61 12.86
C ILE A 18 -3.58 -7.10 12.58
N SER A 19 -4.53 -6.70 11.75
CA SER A 19 -4.78 -5.31 11.40
C SER A 19 -5.07 -4.45 12.64
N ASP A 20 -5.96 -4.91 13.51
CA ASP A 20 -6.31 -4.19 14.74
C ASP A 20 -5.09 -4.02 15.65
N ARG A 21 -4.28 -5.05 15.77
CA ARG A 21 -3.06 -5.00 16.58
C ARG A 21 -2.08 -3.96 16.04
N ILE A 22 -1.85 -3.94 14.75
CA ILE A 22 -0.93 -2.97 14.13
C ILE A 22 -1.46 -1.54 14.29
N ARG A 23 -2.73 -1.32 13.97
CA ARG A 23 -3.32 0.03 13.98
C ARG A 23 -3.47 0.62 15.38
N PHE A 24 -3.91 -0.19 16.34
CA PHE A 24 -4.35 0.31 17.63
C PHE A 24 -3.45 -0.05 18.79
N GLN A 25 -2.72 -1.15 18.72
CA GLN A 25 -1.76 -1.52 19.76
C GLN A 25 -0.37 -0.99 19.45
N ARG A 26 0.19 -1.33 18.30
CA ARG A 26 1.54 -0.88 17.92
C ARG A 26 1.57 0.61 17.56
N ALA A 27 0.68 1.04 16.69
CA ALA A 27 0.64 2.42 16.21
C ALA A 27 -0.13 3.35 17.15
N ALA A 28 -0.92 2.81 18.08
CA ALA A 28 -1.73 3.57 19.03
C ALA A 28 -2.66 4.58 18.35
N GLY A 29 -3.16 4.27 17.17
CA GLY A 29 -4.06 5.12 16.40
C GLY A 29 -3.36 6.16 15.54
N PHE A 30 -2.03 6.21 15.52
CA PHE A 30 -1.26 7.16 14.71
C PHE A 30 -0.85 6.54 13.37
N CYS A 31 -0.79 7.37 12.34
CA CYS A 31 -0.20 6.96 11.06
C CYS A 31 1.31 6.73 11.27
N GLU A 32 1.79 5.55 10.87
CA GLU A 32 3.21 5.19 11.02
C GLU A 32 4.06 5.59 9.82
N CYS A 33 3.48 6.21 8.80
CA CYS A 33 4.22 6.58 7.60
C CYS A 33 5.27 7.65 7.91
N ALA A 34 6.52 7.32 7.66
CA ALA A 34 7.67 8.20 7.88
C ALA A 34 8.28 8.69 6.55
N GLY A 35 7.46 8.80 5.50
CA GLY A 35 7.89 9.23 4.18
C GLY A 35 7.82 8.17 3.10
N GLU A 36 7.45 6.93 3.43
CA GLU A 36 7.35 5.84 2.47
C GLU A 36 6.36 6.15 1.34
N CYS A 37 5.33 6.96 1.61
CA CYS A 37 4.36 7.36 0.60
C CYS A 37 4.92 8.36 -0.44
N GLY A 38 6.07 8.97 -0.16
CA GLY A 38 6.70 9.98 -1.02
C GLY A 38 6.13 11.38 -0.91
N ARG A 39 5.11 11.61 -0.06
CA ARG A 39 4.45 12.93 0.06
C ARG A 39 5.02 13.80 1.18
N HIS A 40 5.70 13.19 2.14
CA HIS A 40 6.32 13.90 3.27
C HIS A 40 7.63 13.20 3.66
N PRO A 41 8.66 13.25 2.80
CA PRO A 41 9.81 12.32 2.88
C PRO A 41 10.64 12.41 4.17
N ASP A 42 10.63 13.52 4.85
CA ASP A 42 11.48 13.72 6.04
C ASP A 42 10.70 13.86 7.34
N GLN A 43 9.42 13.46 7.33
CA GLN A 43 8.55 13.67 8.49
C GLN A 43 7.65 12.48 8.73
N VAL A 44 7.31 12.23 9.98
CA VAL A 44 6.26 11.29 10.35
C VAL A 44 4.90 11.95 10.11
N CYS A 45 3.97 11.23 9.49
CA CYS A 45 2.63 11.73 9.24
C CYS A 45 1.90 11.98 10.58
N PRO A 46 1.31 13.17 10.79
CA PRO A 46 0.63 13.49 12.04
C PRO A 46 -0.81 12.98 12.11
N ALA A 47 -1.30 12.25 11.13
CA ALA A 47 -2.69 11.79 11.08
C ALA A 47 -3.02 10.84 12.23
N VAL A 48 -4.20 10.99 12.82
CA VAL A 48 -4.69 10.19 13.93
C VAL A 48 -6.06 9.63 13.58
N HIS A 49 -6.23 8.34 13.80
CA HIS A 49 -7.50 7.65 13.52
C HIS A 49 -8.68 8.34 14.20
N GLY A 50 -9.74 8.56 13.46
CA GLY A 50 -10.98 9.18 13.95
C GLY A 50 -10.94 10.71 13.99
N GLU A 51 -9.81 11.34 13.75
CA GLU A 51 -9.69 12.79 13.73
C GLU A 51 -9.60 13.33 12.30
N ALA A 52 -9.79 14.65 12.14
CA ALA A 52 -9.64 15.29 10.85
C ALA A 52 -8.16 15.26 10.41
N HIS A 53 -7.93 14.90 9.16
CA HIS A 53 -6.58 14.91 8.61
C HIS A 53 -6.06 16.36 8.52
N PRO A 54 -4.82 16.63 8.94
CA PRO A 54 -4.28 18.00 8.95
C PRO A 54 -4.22 18.67 7.57
N VAL A 55 -4.12 17.88 6.50
CA VAL A 55 -4.02 18.39 5.12
C VAL A 55 -5.37 18.36 4.42
N THR A 56 -6.09 17.24 4.49
CA THR A 56 -7.33 17.06 3.72
C THR A 56 -8.59 17.47 4.48
N GLY A 57 -8.54 17.51 5.80
CA GLY A 57 -9.71 17.77 6.66
C GLY A 57 -10.67 16.60 6.78
N SER A 58 -10.47 15.53 6.02
CA SER A 58 -11.31 14.33 6.08
C SER A 58 -11.02 13.52 7.32
N THR A 59 -12.04 12.80 7.83
CA THR A 59 -11.85 11.89 8.95
C THR A 59 -10.84 10.80 8.59
N VAL A 60 -9.80 10.66 9.40
CA VAL A 60 -8.76 9.65 9.20
C VAL A 60 -9.28 8.27 9.58
N VAL A 61 -9.10 7.31 8.69
CA VAL A 61 -9.27 5.89 8.97
C VAL A 61 -7.93 5.21 8.70
N LEU A 62 -7.31 4.67 9.74
CA LEU A 62 -6.07 3.92 9.57
C LEU A 62 -6.32 2.62 8.83
N THR A 63 -5.42 2.30 7.93
CA THR A 63 -5.36 1.04 7.20
C THR A 63 -3.99 0.42 7.43
N VAL A 64 -3.80 -0.83 7.03
CA VAL A 64 -2.50 -1.50 7.14
C VAL A 64 -1.96 -1.73 5.75
N ALA A 65 -0.78 -1.16 5.48
CA ALA A 65 -0.08 -1.36 4.22
C ALA A 65 0.91 -2.51 4.34
N HIS A 66 1.00 -3.33 3.30
CA HIS A 66 2.06 -4.30 3.13
C HIS A 66 3.19 -3.62 2.37
N LEU A 67 4.34 -3.46 3.01
CA LEU A 67 5.44 -2.68 2.42
C LEU A 67 5.99 -3.29 1.14
N ASP A 68 5.94 -4.62 1.01
CA ASP A 68 6.33 -5.34 -0.21
C ASP A 68 5.17 -5.56 -1.19
N HIS A 69 3.98 -5.00 -0.91
CA HIS A 69 2.75 -5.17 -1.69
C HIS A 69 2.29 -6.63 -1.82
N THR A 70 2.69 -7.50 -0.88
CA THR A 70 2.34 -8.92 -0.88
C THR A 70 1.44 -9.22 0.30
N PRO A 71 0.10 -9.38 0.09
CA PRO A 71 -0.85 -9.63 1.19
C PRO A 71 -0.56 -10.87 2.01
N GLU A 72 0.09 -11.86 1.43
CA GLU A 72 0.46 -13.09 2.12
C GLU A 72 1.55 -12.88 3.17
N ASN A 73 2.37 -11.85 3.02
CA ASN A 73 3.44 -11.54 3.96
C ASN A 73 2.93 -10.63 5.08
N CYS A 74 2.45 -11.24 6.15
CA CYS A 74 1.92 -10.54 7.32
C CYS A 74 2.92 -10.48 8.47
N ASP A 75 4.21 -10.55 8.18
CA ASP A 75 5.25 -10.26 9.16
C ASP A 75 5.11 -8.81 9.65
N GLU A 76 5.22 -8.59 10.95
CA GLU A 76 5.01 -7.26 11.54
C GLU A 76 5.97 -6.21 10.98
N THR A 77 7.17 -6.61 10.59
CA THR A 77 8.15 -5.70 9.97
C THR A 77 7.75 -5.28 8.55
N ASN A 78 6.86 -6.04 7.90
CA ASN A 78 6.32 -5.73 6.58
C ASN A 78 5.01 -4.95 6.63
N LEU A 79 4.45 -4.73 7.81
CA LEU A 79 3.18 -4.06 7.99
C LEU A 79 3.39 -2.67 8.58
N LYS A 80 2.63 -1.70 8.08
CA LYS A 80 2.67 -0.34 8.57
C LYS A 80 1.25 0.23 8.60
N ALA A 81 0.85 0.80 9.72
CA ALA A 81 -0.41 1.52 9.81
C ALA A 81 -0.27 2.84 9.08
N MET A 82 -1.14 3.09 8.10
CA MET A 82 -1.12 4.32 7.31
C MET A 82 -2.53 4.91 7.21
N CYS A 83 -2.63 6.23 7.24
CA CYS A 83 -3.88 6.90 6.87
C CYS A 83 -4.18 6.65 5.39
N GLN A 84 -5.44 6.86 4.98
CA GLN A 84 -5.85 6.61 3.59
C GLN A 84 -4.97 7.34 2.59
N ARG A 85 -4.63 8.59 2.87
CA ARG A 85 -3.81 9.42 1.99
C ARG A 85 -2.42 8.82 1.76
N CYS A 86 -1.73 8.42 2.83
CA CYS A 86 -0.41 7.81 2.73
C CYS A 86 -0.47 6.44 2.07
N HIS A 87 -1.46 5.63 2.42
CA HIS A 87 -1.62 4.28 1.87
C HIS A 87 -1.90 4.34 0.36
N LEU A 88 -2.83 5.19 -0.05
CA LEU A 88 -3.13 5.37 -1.48
C LEU A 88 -1.93 5.87 -2.26
N ALA A 89 -1.19 6.83 -1.73
CA ALA A 89 0.02 7.34 -2.38
C ALA A 89 1.11 6.27 -2.49
N TYR A 90 1.29 5.46 -1.46
CA TYR A 90 2.24 4.37 -1.45
C TYR A 90 1.89 3.30 -2.50
N ASP A 91 0.62 2.88 -2.53
CA ASP A 91 0.16 1.87 -3.49
C ASP A 91 0.12 2.42 -4.92
N LEU A 92 -0.18 3.70 -5.10
CA LEU A 92 -0.25 4.32 -6.42
C LEU A 92 1.08 4.23 -7.16
N ALA A 93 2.18 4.51 -6.50
CA ALA A 93 3.50 4.38 -7.10
C ALA A 93 3.76 2.96 -7.60
N HIS A 94 3.39 1.95 -6.81
CA HIS A 94 3.49 0.54 -7.19
C HIS A 94 2.60 0.21 -8.39
N HIS A 95 1.35 0.68 -8.39
CA HIS A 95 0.41 0.43 -9.49
C HIS A 95 0.87 1.08 -10.80
N ILE A 96 1.43 2.28 -10.75
CA ILE A 96 1.97 2.96 -11.93
C ILE A 96 3.11 2.16 -12.54
N VAL A 97 4.05 1.69 -11.74
CA VAL A 97 5.17 0.87 -12.20
C VAL A 97 4.67 -0.44 -12.83
N ASN A 98 3.72 -1.11 -12.19
CA ASN A 98 3.17 -2.36 -12.71
C ASN A 98 2.41 -2.16 -14.02
N ALA A 99 1.65 -1.08 -14.15
CA ALA A 99 0.95 -0.76 -15.38
C ALA A 99 1.93 -0.50 -16.53
N ALA A 100 3.02 0.22 -16.25
CA ALA A 100 4.07 0.47 -17.25
C ALA A 100 4.76 -0.82 -17.69
N ARG A 101 5.08 -1.70 -16.74
CA ARG A 101 5.67 -3.02 -17.04
C ARG A 101 4.73 -3.86 -17.89
N THR A 102 3.44 -3.88 -17.58
CA THR A 102 2.44 -4.63 -18.35
C THR A 102 2.33 -4.11 -19.77
N ARG A 103 2.28 -2.79 -19.95
CA ARG A 103 2.24 -2.18 -21.28
C ARG A 103 3.50 -2.51 -22.09
N PHE A 104 4.66 -2.42 -21.47
CA PHE A 104 5.93 -2.77 -22.12
C PHE A 104 5.94 -4.24 -22.57
N ALA A 105 5.54 -5.15 -21.68
CA ALA A 105 5.47 -6.58 -22.00
C ALA A 105 4.53 -6.86 -23.17
N ARG A 106 3.38 -6.18 -23.23
CA ARG A 106 2.43 -6.31 -24.35
C ARG A 106 3.03 -5.79 -25.66
N GLN A 107 3.74 -4.69 -25.63
CA GLN A 107 4.41 -4.15 -26.80
C GLN A 107 5.47 -5.13 -27.33
N VAL A 108 6.29 -5.67 -26.45
CA VAL A 108 7.32 -6.65 -26.81
C VAL A 108 6.69 -7.91 -27.40
N ALA A 109 5.61 -8.41 -26.80
CA ALA A 109 4.91 -9.61 -27.30
C ALA A 109 4.26 -9.38 -28.67
N GLY A 110 3.87 -8.13 -28.98
CA GLY A 110 3.29 -7.77 -30.28
C GLY A 110 4.29 -7.38 -31.36
N MET A 111 5.58 -7.38 -31.06
CA MET A 111 6.60 -7.05 -32.04
C MET A 111 6.82 -8.17 -33.05
N ASP A 112 7.13 -7.77 -34.30
CA ASP A 112 7.56 -8.70 -35.33
C ASP A 112 8.83 -9.44 -34.85
N PRO A 113 8.95 -10.76 -35.16
CA PRO A 113 10.15 -11.53 -34.79
C PRO A 113 11.47 -10.92 -35.23
N LEU A 114 11.47 -10.11 -36.30
CA LEU A 114 12.66 -9.38 -36.73
C LEU A 114 13.15 -8.34 -35.74
N PHE A 115 12.27 -7.90 -34.84
CA PHE A 115 12.59 -6.94 -33.79
C PHE A 115 12.83 -7.59 -32.43
N GLU A 116 12.70 -8.91 -32.36
CA GLU A 116 13.05 -9.60 -31.12
C GLU A 116 14.53 -9.44 -30.89
N VAL A 117 14.83 -8.81 -29.76
CA VAL A 117 16.20 -8.79 -29.26
C VAL A 117 16.45 -10.15 -28.63
N THR A 118 16.99 -11.03 -29.42
CA THR A 118 17.46 -12.31 -28.86
C THR A 118 18.62 -12.01 -27.94
N PRO A 119 18.52 -12.44 -26.67
CA PRO A 119 19.64 -12.27 -25.74
C PRO A 119 20.86 -13.07 -26.18
#